data_1cad55421e30b645967f53e796ae9e58
#
_entry.id   1cad55421e30b645967f53e796ae9e58
#
_cell.length_a   1.000
_cell.length_b   1.000
_cell.length_c   1.000
_cell.angle_alpha   90.00
_cell.angle_beta   90.00
_cell.angle_gamma   90.00
#
_symmetry.space_group_name_H-M   'P 1'
#
loop_
_entity.id
_entity.type
_entity.pdbx_description
1 polymer ?
#
loop_
_entity_poly.entity_id
_entity_poly.type
_entity_poly.pdbx_seq_one_letter_code
_entity_poly.pdbx_strand_id
1 'polypeptide(L)'
;CSLLDTLSATLVESRWQRDLTDSTTQRNIGSALGYSVLALNNLMGGLNSIHPNDIAIEAELDSNWEVLGEPIQTAMRACELAGLPGMDKPYEKVKELMRGHEISKEAVEQFIDQQAFDDATTARLKALTPATYTGVASKLVDFDR
;
A
#
# COMPACT_ATOMS: atom_id res chain seq x y z
N CYS A 1 22.10 12.10 -8.15
CA CYS A 1 21.34 12.88 -9.15
C CYS A 1 21.99 14.24 -9.41
N SER A 2 22.36 15.07 -8.41
CA SER A 2 22.89 16.43 -8.61
C SER A 2 24.10 16.52 -9.56
N LEU A 3 25.02 15.54 -9.54
CA LEU A 3 26.15 15.51 -10.46
C LEU A 3 25.68 15.31 -11.91
N LEU A 4 24.74 14.41 -12.18
CA LEU A 4 24.18 14.20 -13.51
C LEU A 4 23.37 15.42 -13.99
N ASP A 5 22.62 16.05 -13.09
CA ASP A 5 21.89 17.29 -13.40
C ASP A 5 22.84 18.43 -13.77
N THR A 6 23.93 18.60 -13.01
CA THR A 6 24.98 19.59 -13.31
C THR A 6 25.63 19.31 -14.67
N LEU A 7 25.97 18.04 -14.95
CA LEU A 7 26.56 17.65 -16.24
C LEU A 7 25.62 17.95 -17.40
N SER A 8 24.34 17.64 -17.24
CA SER A 8 23.33 17.88 -18.30
C SER A 8 23.13 19.35 -18.57
N ALA A 9 23.18 20.21 -17.56
CA ALA A 9 23.05 21.65 -17.72
C ALA A 9 24.32 22.27 -18.32
N THR A 10 25.50 21.88 -17.84
CA THR A 10 26.78 22.51 -18.24
C THR A 10 27.22 22.10 -19.63
N LEU A 11 27.05 20.84 -20.03
CA LEU A 11 27.56 20.33 -21.32
C LEU A 11 26.77 20.80 -22.53
N VAL A 12 25.59 21.37 -22.36
CA VAL A 12 24.78 21.94 -23.47
C VAL A 12 25.11 23.41 -23.71
N GLU A 13 25.87 24.07 -22.84
CA GLU A 13 26.29 25.46 -23.06
C GLU A 13 27.40 25.56 -24.12
N SER A 14 27.16 26.39 -25.14
CA SER A 14 28.13 26.65 -26.19
C SER A 14 28.49 28.13 -26.24
N ARG A 15 29.80 28.42 -26.30
CA ARG A 15 30.33 29.79 -26.34
C ARG A 15 30.92 30.18 -27.68
N TRP A 16 30.66 29.46 -28.74
CA TRP A 16 31.34 29.66 -30.04
C TRP A 16 32.87 29.43 -30.02
N GLN A 17 33.45 29.40 -28.84
CA GLN A 17 34.84 29.01 -28.59
C GLN A 17 34.82 27.75 -27.73
N ARG A 18 35.90 26.98 -27.80
CA ARG A 18 36.07 25.84 -26.93
C ARG A 18 36.02 26.29 -25.46
N ASP A 19 35.09 25.78 -24.69
CA ASP A 19 35.09 25.94 -23.23
C ASP A 19 36.20 25.05 -22.64
N LEU A 20 37.18 25.66 -21.99
CA LEU A 20 38.27 24.93 -21.35
C LEU A 20 37.80 24.07 -20.16
N THR A 21 36.62 24.34 -19.65
CA THR A 21 36.03 23.56 -18.52
C THR A 21 35.29 22.29 -18.97
N ASP A 22 34.98 22.18 -20.28
CA ASP A 22 34.20 21.05 -20.81
C ASP A 22 34.90 19.70 -20.59
N SER A 23 36.21 19.66 -20.86
CA SER A 23 37.01 18.44 -20.69
C SER A 23 37.11 17.98 -19.23
N THR A 24 37.14 18.91 -18.28
CA THR A 24 37.11 18.62 -16.84
C THR A 24 35.71 18.10 -16.44
N THR A 25 34.67 18.72 -16.93
CA THR A 25 33.29 18.34 -16.72
C THR A 25 33.01 16.94 -17.28
N GLN A 26 33.43 16.66 -18.51
CA GLN A 26 33.27 15.34 -19.15
C GLN A 26 33.97 14.21 -18.40
N ARG A 27 35.10 14.44 -17.73
CA ARG A 27 35.80 13.44 -16.91
C ARG A 27 34.94 12.92 -15.75
N ASN A 28 33.97 13.73 -15.32
CA ASN A 28 33.06 13.34 -14.23
C ASN A 28 31.91 12.44 -14.70
N ILE A 29 31.68 12.29 -16.01
CA ILE A 29 30.62 11.41 -16.54
C ILE A 29 30.85 9.98 -16.09
N GLY A 30 32.08 9.47 -16.26
CA GLY A 30 32.45 8.11 -15.83
C GLY A 30 32.27 7.90 -14.31
N SER A 31 32.66 8.91 -13.53
CA SER A 31 32.45 8.86 -12.07
C SER A 31 30.96 8.86 -11.68
N ALA A 32 30.15 9.68 -12.36
CA ALA A 32 28.71 9.73 -12.12
C ALA A 32 28.03 8.40 -12.44
N LEU A 33 28.37 7.78 -13.57
CA LEU A 33 27.87 6.46 -13.96
C LEU A 33 28.37 5.37 -13.00
N GLY A 34 29.66 5.43 -12.62
CA GLY A 34 30.23 4.47 -11.66
C GLY A 34 29.53 4.51 -10.30
N TYR A 35 29.26 5.70 -9.77
CA TYR A 35 28.48 5.84 -8.53
C TYR A 35 27.03 5.35 -8.68
N SER A 36 26.41 5.57 -9.83
CA SER A 36 25.06 5.07 -10.09
C SER A 36 25.02 3.55 -10.09
N VAL A 37 25.97 2.91 -10.78
CA VAL A 37 26.07 1.44 -10.81
C VAL A 37 26.36 0.89 -9.40
N LEU A 38 27.28 1.53 -8.65
CA LEU A 38 27.60 1.12 -7.29
C LEU A 38 26.36 1.22 -6.39
N ALA A 39 25.61 2.31 -6.48
CA ALA A 39 24.39 2.49 -5.70
C ALA A 39 23.33 1.44 -6.02
N LEU A 40 23.12 1.13 -7.31
CA LEU A 40 22.16 0.11 -7.74
C LEU A 40 22.60 -1.29 -7.28
N ASN A 41 23.87 -1.63 -7.39
CA ASN A 41 24.40 -2.92 -6.91
C ASN A 41 24.21 -3.08 -5.41
N ASN A 42 24.48 -2.03 -4.63
CA ASN A 42 24.26 -2.06 -3.18
C ASN A 42 22.77 -2.13 -2.83
N LEU A 43 21.91 -1.44 -3.58
CA LEU A 43 20.46 -1.55 -3.43
C LEU A 43 19.99 -2.97 -3.67
N MET A 44 20.43 -3.60 -4.77
CA MET A 44 20.10 -4.99 -5.06
C MET A 44 20.61 -5.96 -3.99
N GLY A 45 21.84 -5.73 -3.48
CA GLY A 45 22.38 -6.48 -2.35
C GLY A 45 21.52 -6.35 -1.10
N GLY A 46 21.07 -5.13 -0.79
CA GLY A 46 20.17 -4.86 0.33
C GLY A 46 18.82 -5.56 0.16
N LEU A 47 18.20 -5.44 -1.01
CA LEU A 47 16.92 -6.10 -1.31
C LEU A 47 17.00 -7.63 -1.20
N ASN A 48 18.10 -8.23 -1.67
CA ASN A 48 18.31 -9.67 -1.57
C ASN A 48 18.57 -10.16 -0.12
N SER A 49 18.84 -9.24 0.79
CA SER A 49 19.09 -9.54 2.21
C SER A 49 17.87 -9.30 3.10
N ILE A 50 16.76 -8.79 2.53
CA ILE A 50 15.53 -8.54 3.26
C ILE A 50 14.59 -9.73 3.05
N HIS A 51 14.10 -10.29 4.14
CA HIS A 51 13.07 -11.32 4.13
C HIS A 51 11.91 -10.87 5.01
N PRO A 52 10.65 -10.93 4.51
CA PRO A 52 9.49 -10.70 5.36
C PRO A 52 9.45 -11.72 6.50
N ASN A 53 9.02 -11.28 7.67
CA ASN A 53 8.72 -12.19 8.77
C ASN A 53 7.22 -12.51 8.73
N ASP A 54 6.84 -13.51 7.93
CA ASP A 54 5.44 -13.87 7.70
C ASP A 54 4.72 -14.20 9.01
N ILE A 55 5.39 -14.88 9.94
CA ILE A 55 4.82 -15.24 11.25
C ILE A 55 4.45 -13.98 12.05
N ALA A 56 5.33 -12.99 12.08
CA ALA A 56 5.06 -11.75 12.80
C ALA A 56 3.95 -10.93 12.11
N ILE A 57 3.94 -10.91 10.79
CA ILE A 57 2.91 -10.21 9.99
C ILE A 57 1.54 -10.85 10.21
N GLU A 58 1.45 -12.19 10.16
CA GLU A 58 0.21 -12.92 10.40
C GLU A 58 -0.30 -12.68 11.82
N ALA A 59 0.57 -12.78 12.83
CA ALA A 59 0.18 -12.55 14.22
C ALA A 59 -0.32 -11.12 14.46
N GLU A 60 0.30 -10.12 13.82
CA GLU A 60 -0.16 -8.73 13.90
C GLU A 60 -1.50 -8.55 13.20
N LEU A 61 -1.70 -9.12 12.01
CA LEU A 61 -2.98 -9.08 11.30
C LEU A 61 -4.10 -9.74 12.10
N ASP A 62 -3.86 -10.91 12.67
CA ASP A 62 -4.86 -11.65 13.45
C ASP A 62 -5.32 -10.90 14.71
N SER A 63 -4.51 -9.96 15.19
CA SER A 63 -4.88 -9.11 16.33
C SER A 63 -5.64 -7.83 15.93
N ASN A 64 -5.74 -7.51 14.64
CA ASN A 64 -6.27 -6.24 14.15
C ASN A 64 -7.57 -6.40 13.34
N TRP A 65 -8.62 -6.89 13.99
CA TRP A 65 -9.94 -7.11 13.36
C TRP A 65 -10.65 -5.82 12.94
N GLU A 66 -10.23 -4.67 13.44
CA GLU A 66 -10.75 -3.35 13.06
C GLU A 66 -10.54 -3.03 11.57
N VAL A 67 -9.60 -3.66 10.87
CA VAL A 67 -9.40 -3.49 9.42
C VAL A 67 -10.64 -3.92 8.62
N LEU A 68 -11.50 -4.78 9.19
CA LEU A 68 -12.74 -5.21 8.57
C LEU A 68 -13.89 -4.19 8.69
N GLY A 69 -13.69 -3.11 9.41
CA GLY A 69 -14.67 -2.02 9.49
C GLY A 69 -15.01 -1.41 8.14
N GLU A 70 -14.03 -1.31 7.25
CA GLU A 70 -14.23 -0.75 5.92
C GLU A 70 -15.15 -1.59 5.03
N PRO A 71 -14.93 -2.91 4.81
CA PRO A 71 -15.82 -3.72 3.99
C PRO A 71 -17.23 -3.83 4.58
N ILE A 72 -17.38 -3.88 5.91
CA ILE A 72 -18.68 -3.89 6.59
C ILE A 72 -19.41 -2.57 6.32
N GLN A 73 -18.75 -1.43 6.52
CA GLN A 73 -19.31 -0.11 6.26
C GLN A 73 -19.73 0.04 4.79
N THR A 74 -18.92 -0.46 3.86
CA THR A 74 -19.21 -0.42 2.42
C THR A 74 -20.46 -1.24 2.09
N ALA A 75 -20.60 -2.44 2.65
CA ALA A 75 -21.79 -3.26 2.49
C ALA A 75 -23.05 -2.58 3.08
N MET A 76 -22.93 -1.98 4.27
CA MET A 76 -24.03 -1.23 4.88
C MET A 76 -24.46 -0.04 4.02
N ARG A 77 -23.52 0.71 3.44
CA ARG A 77 -23.84 1.83 2.52
C ARG A 77 -24.55 1.36 1.26
N ALA A 78 -24.15 0.22 0.71
CA ALA A 78 -24.85 -0.36 -0.44
C ALA A 78 -26.30 -0.73 -0.08
N CYS A 79 -26.52 -1.31 1.10
CA CYS A 79 -27.86 -1.63 1.61
C CYS A 79 -28.69 -0.37 1.92
N GLU A 80 -28.09 0.68 2.48
CA GLU A 80 -28.73 1.98 2.71
C GLU A 80 -29.24 2.59 1.39
N LEU A 81 -28.36 2.60 0.35
CA LEU A 81 -28.71 3.08 -0.99
C LEU A 81 -29.82 2.26 -1.64
N ALA A 82 -29.89 0.96 -1.34
CA ALA A 82 -30.98 0.08 -1.79
C ALA A 82 -32.26 0.25 -0.97
N GLY A 83 -32.28 1.12 0.04
CA GLY A 83 -33.45 1.42 0.86
C GLY A 83 -33.78 0.34 1.91
N LEU A 84 -32.82 -0.51 2.29
CA LEU A 84 -33.02 -1.51 3.34
C LEU A 84 -33.19 -0.82 4.71
N PRO A 85 -34.23 -1.19 5.48
CA PRO A 85 -34.47 -0.59 6.78
C PRO A 85 -33.34 -0.97 7.77
N GLY A 86 -33.01 -0.05 8.67
CA GLY A 86 -31.99 -0.28 9.70
C GLY A 86 -30.54 -0.16 9.22
N MET A 87 -30.30 0.27 7.97
CA MET A 87 -28.94 0.48 7.42
C MET A 87 -28.51 1.95 7.44
N ASP A 88 -29.28 2.83 8.09
CA ASP A 88 -28.95 4.23 8.25
C ASP A 88 -27.67 4.43 9.07
N LYS A 89 -26.94 5.50 8.78
CA LYS A 89 -25.72 5.92 9.46
C LYS A 89 -24.65 4.82 9.61
N PRO A 90 -24.22 4.20 8.49
CA PRO A 90 -23.26 3.09 8.53
C PRO A 90 -21.95 3.43 9.25
N TYR A 91 -21.46 4.66 9.02
CA TYR A 91 -20.21 5.13 9.63
C TYR A 91 -20.30 5.18 11.17
N GLU A 92 -21.37 5.74 11.71
CA GLU A 92 -21.54 5.89 13.16
C GLU A 92 -21.64 4.53 13.83
N LYS A 93 -22.37 3.58 13.23
CA LYS A 93 -22.54 2.21 13.75
C LYS A 93 -21.21 1.44 13.78
N VAL A 94 -20.46 1.47 12.67
CA VAL A 94 -19.15 0.83 12.60
C VAL A 94 -18.16 1.53 13.54
N LYS A 95 -18.20 2.86 13.64
CA LYS A 95 -17.38 3.61 14.58
C LYS A 95 -17.64 3.26 16.04
N GLU A 96 -18.90 3.01 16.41
CA GLU A 96 -19.23 2.55 17.76
C GLU A 96 -18.67 1.15 18.03
N LEU A 97 -18.76 0.23 17.09
CA LEU A 97 -18.13 -1.08 17.19
C LEU A 97 -16.62 -0.96 17.41
N MET A 98 -15.95 -0.07 16.65
CA MET A 98 -14.48 0.07 16.62
C MET A 98 -13.92 0.93 17.76
N ARG A 99 -14.76 1.54 18.60
CA ARG A 99 -14.32 2.55 19.57
C ARG A 99 -13.92 1.94 20.91
N GLY A 100 -12.61 2.02 21.22
CA GLY A 100 -12.10 1.91 22.59
C GLY A 100 -11.81 0.50 23.10
N HIS A 101 -11.88 -0.53 22.26
CA HIS A 101 -11.57 -1.91 22.62
C HIS A 101 -10.82 -2.61 21.50
N GLU A 102 -9.99 -3.60 21.85
CA GLU A 102 -9.52 -4.58 20.88
C GLU A 102 -10.74 -5.32 20.32
N ILE A 103 -10.88 -5.30 19.01
CA ILE A 103 -12.02 -5.91 18.33
C ILE A 103 -11.71 -7.39 18.12
N SER A 104 -12.55 -8.26 18.65
CA SER A 104 -12.43 -9.70 18.41
C SER A 104 -13.28 -10.15 17.21
N LYS A 105 -12.96 -11.33 16.68
CA LYS A 105 -13.73 -11.98 15.62
C LYS A 105 -15.21 -12.10 16.01
N GLU A 106 -15.47 -12.52 17.24
CA GLU A 106 -16.82 -12.73 17.76
C GLU A 106 -17.61 -11.41 17.80
N ALA A 107 -16.95 -10.31 18.17
CA ALA A 107 -17.60 -9.00 18.18
C ALA A 107 -17.98 -8.54 16.77
N VAL A 108 -17.12 -8.77 15.77
CA VAL A 108 -17.40 -8.49 14.36
C VAL A 108 -18.54 -9.36 13.84
N GLU A 109 -18.53 -10.66 14.11
CA GLU A 109 -19.58 -11.59 13.69
C GLU A 109 -20.93 -11.24 14.32
N GLN A 110 -20.97 -10.93 15.63
CA GLN A 110 -22.17 -10.47 16.32
C GLN A 110 -22.72 -9.17 15.74
N PHE A 111 -21.85 -8.22 15.42
CA PHE A 111 -22.26 -6.99 14.78
C PHE A 111 -22.89 -7.23 13.41
N ILE A 112 -22.31 -8.11 12.58
CA ILE A 112 -22.85 -8.48 11.27
C ILE A 112 -24.23 -9.12 11.42
N ASP A 113 -24.42 -10.01 12.40
CA ASP A 113 -25.71 -10.68 12.65
C ASP A 113 -26.81 -9.72 13.11
N GLN A 114 -26.44 -8.60 13.72
CA GLN A 114 -27.41 -7.57 14.14
C GLN A 114 -27.86 -6.66 12.99
N GLN A 115 -27.17 -6.72 11.84
CA GLN A 115 -27.56 -5.92 10.69
C GLN A 115 -28.56 -6.68 9.80
N ALA A 116 -29.38 -5.93 9.06
CA ALA A 116 -30.36 -6.50 8.13
C ALA A 116 -29.76 -6.85 6.76
N PHE A 117 -28.60 -7.53 6.76
CA PHE A 117 -28.01 -8.08 5.54
C PHE A 117 -28.77 -9.31 5.07
N ASP A 118 -28.74 -9.57 3.75
CA ASP A 118 -29.15 -10.86 3.22
C ASP A 118 -28.15 -11.98 3.59
N ASP A 119 -28.59 -13.24 3.50
CA ASP A 119 -27.79 -14.40 3.87
C ASP A 119 -26.46 -14.48 3.10
N ALA A 120 -26.46 -14.10 1.81
CA ALA A 120 -25.27 -14.15 0.97
C ALA A 120 -24.25 -13.07 1.40
N THR A 121 -24.69 -11.87 1.70
CA THR A 121 -23.84 -10.79 2.20
C THR A 121 -23.31 -11.11 3.60
N THR A 122 -24.16 -11.61 4.49
CA THR A 122 -23.76 -12.07 5.83
C THR A 122 -22.66 -13.13 5.75
N ALA A 123 -22.89 -14.17 4.96
CA ALA A 123 -21.89 -15.25 4.79
C ALA A 123 -20.56 -14.74 4.23
N ARG A 124 -20.62 -13.83 3.25
CA ARG A 124 -19.43 -13.23 2.63
C ARG A 124 -18.65 -12.38 3.62
N LEU A 125 -19.32 -11.55 4.43
CA LEU A 125 -18.67 -10.69 5.41
C LEU A 125 -18.04 -11.52 6.53
N LYS A 126 -18.73 -12.56 7.04
CA LYS A 126 -18.19 -13.46 8.06
C LYS A 126 -17.04 -14.33 7.58
N ALA A 127 -16.92 -14.57 6.28
CA ALA A 127 -15.78 -15.30 5.70
C ALA A 127 -14.52 -14.44 5.59
N LEU A 128 -14.61 -13.11 5.76
CA LEU A 128 -13.45 -12.24 5.75
C LEU A 128 -12.64 -12.36 7.05
N THR A 129 -11.34 -12.34 6.89
CA THR A 129 -10.38 -12.18 8.00
C THR A 129 -9.44 -11.03 7.66
N PRO A 130 -8.76 -10.42 8.64
CA PRO A 130 -7.74 -9.41 8.35
C PRO A 130 -6.72 -9.87 7.31
N ALA A 131 -6.28 -11.13 7.39
CA ALA A 131 -5.30 -11.70 6.45
C ALA A 131 -5.86 -11.94 5.04
N THR A 132 -7.16 -12.18 4.90
CA THR A 132 -7.79 -12.44 3.58
C THR A 132 -8.35 -11.19 2.91
N TYR A 133 -8.46 -10.07 3.64
CA TYR A 133 -8.96 -8.81 3.09
C TYR A 133 -7.85 -8.06 2.35
N THR A 134 -7.39 -8.61 1.24
CA THR A 134 -6.28 -8.08 0.43
C THR A 134 -6.74 -7.43 -0.89
N GLY A 135 -8.03 -7.51 -1.20
CA GLY A 135 -8.58 -7.00 -2.46
C GLY A 135 -7.90 -7.62 -3.68
N VAL A 136 -7.38 -6.78 -4.55
CA VAL A 136 -6.67 -7.19 -5.78
C VAL A 136 -5.15 -7.11 -5.67
N ALA A 137 -4.59 -6.92 -4.47
CA ALA A 137 -3.16 -6.68 -4.29
C ALA A 137 -2.28 -7.77 -4.91
N SER A 138 -2.66 -9.05 -4.78
CA SER A 138 -1.95 -10.17 -5.40
C SER A 138 -1.88 -10.10 -6.93
N LYS A 139 -2.86 -9.46 -7.58
CA LYS A 139 -2.90 -9.27 -9.04
C LYS A 139 -2.07 -8.08 -9.50
N LEU A 140 -1.80 -7.12 -8.61
CA LEU A 140 -1.05 -5.91 -8.92
C LEU A 140 0.47 -6.12 -8.92
N VAL A 141 0.96 -7.20 -8.31
CA VAL A 141 2.39 -7.56 -8.28
C VAL A 141 2.80 -8.53 -9.37
N ASP A 142 1.87 -8.92 -10.25
CA ASP A 142 2.14 -9.79 -11.40
C ASP A 142 2.68 -8.93 -12.56
N PHE A 143 3.99 -8.66 -12.54
CA PHE A 143 4.68 -7.81 -13.52
C PHE A 143 5.12 -8.57 -14.79
N ASP A 144 4.88 -9.87 -14.89
CA ASP A 144 5.28 -10.71 -16.02
C ASP A 144 4.28 -10.66 -17.19
N ARG A 145 3.69 -9.47 -17.44
CA ARG A 145 2.78 -9.25 -18.58
C ARG A 145 3.22 -8.13 -19.48
#